data_3b4d59d45b934d2f8f1b0f305854fa4d
#
_entry.id   3b4d59d45b934d2f8f1b0f305854fa4d
#
_cell.length_a   1.000
_cell.length_b   1.000
_cell.length_c   1.000
_cell.angle_alpha   90.00
_cell.angle_beta   90.00
_cell.angle_gamma   90.00
#
_symmetry.space_group_name_H-M   'P 1'
#
loop_
_entity.id
_entity.type
_entity.pdbx_description
1 polymer ?
#
loop_
_entity_poly.entity_id
_entity_poly.type
_entity_poly.pdbx_seq_one_letter_code
_entity_poly.pdbx_strand_id
1 'polypeptide(L)'
;PDCHGDNKTFDVKISLIMLTKTPTNNSIITIVWIQKMNSEWLILGPAALYMMSMTLTPGPNNIMLTASGANFGFRRTMPHMWGILGGCFLLFAGIALGLGVLFERFPVVQTTLRWVGSAYLLYLAWKIAPAPPPNLHGSQHGVPLTFWQAAMFQFANPKAWVMGLALMAGFLPESGQPVVNALVLAGFAEVVALPCIALWAAFGSAIGQWIKS
;
A
#
# COMPACT_ATOMS: atom_id res chain seq x y z
N PRO A 1 24.18 -32.39 16.80
CA PRO A 1 23.83 -32.95 15.52
C PRO A 1 23.39 -31.83 14.62
N ASP A 2 24.28 -31.55 13.67
CA ASP A 2 24.25 -30.41 12.76
C ASP A 2 23.29 -30.68 11.61
N CYS A 3 22.26 -29.85 11.45
CA CYS A 3 21.50 -29.75 10.22
C CYS A 3 22.06 -28.57 9.38
N HIS A 4 23.24 -28.78 8.81
CA HIS A 4 23.87 -27.91 7.85
C HIS A 4 24.15 -28.69 6.57
N GLY A 5 23.12 -29.04 5.82
CA GLY A 5 23.25 -29.73 4.55
C GLY A 5 22.03 -29.44 3.70
N ASP A 6 22.25 -28.82 2.54
CA ASP A 6 21.58 -29.03 1.25
C ASP A 6 21.47 -27.81 0.35
N ASN A 7 22.00 -26.65 0.74
CA ASN A 7 22.01 -25.52 -0.20
C ASN A 7 23.23 -25.55 -1.15
N LYS A 8 24.30 -26.29 -0.78
CA LYS A 8 25.52 -26.40 -1.63
C LYS A 8 25.38 -27.39 -2.78
N THR A 9 24.53 -28.40 -2.67
CA THR A 9 24.33 -29.44 -3.70
C THR A 9 23.49 -28.94 -4.87
N PHE A 10 22.60 -27.98 -4.67
CA PHE A 10 21.80 -27.39 -5.74
C PHE A 10 22.64 -26.42 -6.59
N ASP A 11 23.49 -25.62 -5.96
CA ASP A 11 24.42 -24.70 -6.65
C ASP A 11 25.49 -25.44 -7.46
N VAL A 12 26.00 -26.57 -6.96
CA VAL A 12 27.01 -27.40 -7.67
C VAL A 12 26.42 -28.06 -8.90
N LYS A 13 25.17 -28.54 -8.87
CA LYS A 13 24.53 -29.14 -10.06
C LYS A 13 24.27 -28.13 -11.17
N ILE A 14 23.88 -26.91 -10.84
CA ILE A 14 23.70 -25.84 -11.83
C ILE A 14 25.05 -25.41 -12.40
N SER A 15 26.09 -25.31 -11.58
CA SER A 15 27.46 -25.03 -12.06
C SER A 15 28.02 -26.15 -12.95
N LEU A 16 27.71 -27.43 -12.68
CA LEU A 16 28.19 -28.55 -13.50
C LEU A 16 27.51 -28.63 -14.89
N ILE A 17 26.22 -28.28 -14.97
CA ILE A 17 25.48 -28.23 -16.25
C ILE A 17 25.98 -27.09 -17.14
N MET A 18 26.50 -26.00 -16.53
CA MET A 18 27.08 -24.88 -17.29
C MET A 18 28.48 -25.12 -17.80
N LEU A 19 29.22 -26.08 -17.26
CA LEU A 19 30.59 -26.42 -17.70
C LEU A 19 30.67 -27.35 -18.93
N THR A 20 29.53 -27.94 -19.33
CA THR A 20 29.51 -28.93 -20.44
C THR A 20 29.14 -28.35 -21.81
N LYS A 21 28.75 -27.08 -21.86
CA LYS A 21 28.48 -26.39 -23.11
C LYS A 21 29.16 -25.03 -23.04
N THR A 22 30.21 -24.78 -23.81
CA THR A 22 30.88 -23.47 -23.92
C THR A 22 29.85 -22.40 -24.34
N PRO A 23 29.20 -21.71 -23.39
CA PRO A 23 28.27 -20.65 -23.73
C PRO A 23 29.10 -19.46 -24.21
N THR A 24 28.71 -18.85 -25.29
CA THR A 24 29.27 -17.56 -25.69
C THR A 24 29.13 -16.58 -24.52
N ASN A 25 30.08 -15.67 -24.37
CA ASN A 25 30.15 -14.72 -23.26
C ASN A 25 28.80 -13.99 -23.00
N ASN A 26 28.02 -13.75 -24.07
CA ASN A 26 26.70 -13.16 -24.01
C ASN A 26 25.63 -14.06 -23.33
N SER A 27 25.74 -15.38 -23.49
CA SER A 27 24.76 -16.31 -22.89
C SER A 27 24.94 -16.42 -21.38
N ILE A 28 26.16 -16.38 -20.86
CA ILE A 28 26.44 -16.37 -19.42
C ILE A 28 25.92 -15.07 -18.79
N ILE A 29 26.20 -13.94 -19.42
CA ILE A 29 25.72 -12.63 -18.96
C ILE A 29 24.20 -12.62 -18.91
N THR A 30 23.53 -13.11 -19.96
CA THR A 30 22.05 -13.16 -20.01
C THR A 30 21.48 -14.06 -18.92
N ILE A 31 22.07 -15.22 -18.67
CA ILE A 31 21.61 -16.16 -17.60
C ILE A 31 21.79 -15.53 -16.22
N VAL A 32 22.93 -14.90 -15.97
CA VAL A 32 23.20 -14.22 -14.68
C VAL A 32 22.23 -13.05 -14.47
N TRP A 33 21.93 -12.27 -15.51
CA TRP A 33 20.95 -11.20 -15.45
C TRP A 33 19.53 -11.70 -15.19
N ILE A 34 19.10 -12.77 -15.85
CA ILE A 34 17.78 -13.39 -15.64
C ILE A 34 17.68 -13.95 -14.23
N GLN A 35 18.73 -14.61 -13.73
CA GLN A 35 18.76 -15.20 -12.40
C GLN A 35 18.74 -14.12 -11.30
N LYS A 36 19.48 -13.02 -11.51
CA LYS A 36 19.48 -11.86 -10.63
C LYS A 36 18.12 -11.16 -10.63
N MET A 37 17.52 -10.93 -11.79
CA MET A 37 16.18 -10.38 -11.91
C MET A 37 15.15 -11.25 -11.20
N ASN A 38 15.17 -12.57 -11.40
CA ASN A 38 14.22 -13.48 -10.76
C ASN A 38 14.32 -13.48 -9.23
N SER A 39 15.54 -13.39 -8.67
CA SER A 39 15.74 -13.35 -7.22
C SER A 39 15.21 -12.05 -6.59
N GLU A 40 15.31 -10.93 -7.29
CA GLU A 40 14.83 -9.64 -6.81
C GLU A 40 13.30 -9.55 -6.77
N TRP A 41 12.62 -10.18 -7.74
CA TRP A 41 11.16 -10.18 -7.78
C TRP A 41 10.50 -11.22 -6.85
N LEU A 42 11.27 -12.17 -6.30
CA LEU A 42 10.77 -13.07 -5.24
C LEU A 42 10.32 -12.31 -3.98
N ILE A 43 10.80 -11.07 -3.80
CA ILE A 43 10.41 -10.18 -2.69
C ILE A 43 8.95 -9.72 -2.80
N LEU A 44 8.34 -9.77 -3.99
CA LEU A 44 6.96 -9.31 -4.19
C LEU A 44 5.91 -10.15 -3.45
N GLY A 45 6.17 -11.45 -3.27
CA GLY A 45 5.27 -12.31 -2.49
C GLY A 45 5.13 -11.84 -1.03
N PRO A 46 6.22 -11.76 -0.27
CA PRO A 46 6.22 -11.18 1.07
C PRO A 46 5.70 -9.74 1.12
N ALA A 47 6.04 -8.89 0.14
CA ALA A 47 5.54 -7.52 0.06
C ALA A 47 4.01 -7.49 -0.12
N ALA A 48 3.45 -8.39 -0.95
CA ALA A 48 2.00 -8.52 -1.12
C ALA A 48 1.32 -8.93 0.20
N LEU A 49 1.86 -9.94 0.89
CA LEU A 49 1.33 -10.38 2.19
C LEU A 49 1.38 -9.25 3.22
N TYR A 50 2.48 -8.51 3.27
CA TYR A 50 2.60 -7.33 4.11
C TYR A 50 1.51 -6.30 3.79
N MET A 51 1.37 -5.90 2.52
CA MET A 51 0.38 -4.91 2.08
C MET A 51 -1.06 -5.37 2.33
N MET A 52 -1.37 -6.64 2.06
CA MET A 52 -2.70 -7.21 2.37
C MET A 52 -2.98 -7.13 3.87
N SER A 53 -2.04 -7.58 4.72
CA SER A 53 -2.20 -7.56 6.17
C SER A 53 -2.44 -6.15 6.69
N MET A 54 -1.64 -5.20 6.23
CA MET A 54 -1.75 -3.79 6.65
C MET A 54 -3.04 -3.15 6.12
N THR A 55 -3.44 -3.42 4.89
CA THR A 55 -4.62 -2.81 4.28
C THR A 55 -5.92 -3.41 4.80
N LEU A 56 -5.96 -4.71 5.12
CA LEU A 56 -7.12 -5.36 5.73
C LEU A 56 -7.29 -5.02 7.22
N THR A 57 -6.23 -4.62 7.91
CA THR A 57 -6.35 -4.21 9.32
C THR A 57 -7.18 -2.95 9.44
N PRO A 58 -8.14 -2.87 10.40
CA PRO A 58 -8.93 -1.67 10.61
C PRO A 58 -8.08 -0.41 10.80
N GLY A 59 -8.50 0.68 10.19
CA GLY A 59 -7.82 1.97 10.27
C GLY A 59 -8.70 3.10 9.73
N PRO A 60 -8.22 4.36 9.77
CA PRO A 60 -9.01 5.50 9.36
C PRO A 60 -9.62 5.37 7.96
N ASN A 61 -8.83 4.98 6.95
CA ASN A 61 -9.32 4.77 5.60
C ASN A 61 -10.45 3.74 5.54
N ASN A 62 -10.29 2.60 6.23
CA ASN A 62 -11.23 1.50 6.16
C ASN A 62 -12.56 1.88 6.82
N ILE A 63 -12.51 2.58 7.95
CA ILE A 63 -13.71 3.11 8.62
C ILE A 63 -14.43 4.11 7.71
N MET A 64 -13.68 5.03 7.09
CA MET A 64 -14.23 6.03 6.18
C MET A 64 -14.83 5.39 4.92
N LEU A 65 -14.19 4.36 4.36
CA LEU A 65 -14.71 3.60 3.20
C LEU A 65 -15.98 2.83 3.56
N THR A 66 -16.02 2.19 4.73
CA THR A 66 -17.20 1.49 5.21
C THR A 66 -18.37 2.47 5.41
N ALA A 67 -18.12 3.60 6.07
CA ALA A 67 -19.12 4.65 6.26
C ALA A 67 -19.59 5.24 4.92
N SER A 68 -18.68 5.49 3.98
CA SER A 68 -19.01 5.97 2.64
C SER A 68 -19.85 4.95 1.86
N GLY A 69 -19.45 3.66 1.90
CA GLY A 69 -20.21 2.56 1.30
C GLY A 69 -21.62 2.44 1.85
N ALA A 70 -21.77 2.51 3.17
CA ALA A 70 -23.07 2.40 3.84
C ALA A 70 -24.02 3.56 3.48
N ASN A 71 -23.49 4.78 3.43
CA ASN A 71 -24.28 5.98 3.18
C ASN A 71 -24.59 6.20 1.69
N PHE A 72 -23.61 6.00 0.81
CA PHE A 72 -23.69 6.39 -0.60
C PHE A 72 -23.69 5.22 -1.58
N GLY A 73 -23.36 4.02 -1.11
CA GLY A 73 -23.20 2.83 -1.94
C GLY A 73 -21.80 2.75 -2.57
N PHE A 74 -21.47 1.55 -3.06
CA PHE A 74 -20.15 1.23 -3.60
C PHE A 74 -19.70 2.16 -4.74
N ARG A 75 -20.57 2.36 -5.75
CA ARG A 75 -20.23 3.15 -6.95
C ARG A 75 -19.87 4.62 -6.61
N ARG A 76 -20.61 5.24 -5.71
CA ARG A 76 -20.35 6.62 -5.30
C ARG A 76 -19.10 6.75 -4.41
N THR A 77 -18.64 5.64 -3.81
CA THR A 77 -17.42 5.57 -3.01
C THR A 77 -16.16 5.38 -3.87
N MET A 78 -16.27 5.05 -5.17
CA MET A 78 -15.11 4.83 -6.05
C MET A 78 -14.13 6.01 -6.12
N PRO A 79 -14.56 7.28 -6.25
CA PRO A 79 -13.63 8.41 -6.26
C PRO A 79 -12.79 8.50 -4.98
N HIS A 80 -13.39 8.19 -3.82
CA HIS A 80 -12.70 8.10 -2.54
C HIS A 80 -11.64 6.98 -2.55
N MET A 81 -11.97 5.79 -3.07
CA MET A 81 -11.02 4.68 -3.19
C MET A 81 -9.82 5.03 -4.07
N TRP A 82 -10.07 5.59 -5.26
CA TRP A 82 -9.00 6.02 -6.15
C TRP A 82 -8.15 7.13 -5.56
N GLY A 83 -8.76 8.01 -4.75
CA GLY A 83 -8.03 9.02 -4.00
C GLY A 83 -7.07 8.42 -2.98
N ILE A 84 -7.50 7.40 -2.24
CA ILE A 84 -6.62 6.67 -1.30
C ILE A 84 -5.43 6.06 -2.05
N LEU A 85 -5.69 5.31 -3.13
CA LEU A 85 -4.64 4.66 -3.91
C LEU A 85 -3.65 5.69 -4.50
N GLY A 86 -4.16 6.74 -5.14
CA GLY A 86 -3.32 7.80 -5.71
C GLY A 86 -2.50 8.54 -4.67
N GLY A 87 -3.09 8.84 -3.51
CA GLY A 87 -2.41 9.49 -2.40
C GLY A 87 -1.33 8.59 -1.77
N CYS A 88 -1.62 7.30 -1.55
CA CYS A 88 -0.63 6.34 -1.05
C CYS A 88 0.50 6.11 -2.06
N PHE A 89 0.18 5.99 -3.35
CA PHE A 89 1.21 5.88 -4.40
C PHE A 89 2.20 7.05 -4.36
N LEU A 90 1.70 8.29 -4.32
CA LEU A 90 2.54 9.48 -4.24
C LEU A 90 3.35 9.52 -2.95
N LEU A 91 2.73 9.14 -1.83
CA LEU A 91 3.39 9.08 -0.53
C LEU A 91 4.53 8.04 -0.53
N PHE A 92 4.28 6.83 -1.01
CA PHE A 92 5.26 5.73 -1.03
C PHE A 92 6.40 6.03 -2.00
N ALA A 93 6.10 6.54 -3.19
CA ALA A 93 7.11 7.00 -4.12
C ALA A 93 7.96 8.13 -3.51
N GLY A 94 7.33 9.10 -2.84
CA GLY A 94 8.02 10.18 -2.15
C GLY A 94 8.94 9.69 -1.02
N ILE A 95 8.50 8.71 -0.22
CA ILE A 95 9.32 8.07 0.82
C ILE A 95 10.55 7.44 0.21
N ALA A 96 10.40 6.67 -0.86
CA ALA A 96 11.51 6.01 -1.54
C ALA A 96 12.49 7.01 -2.19
N LEU A 97 11.99 8.16 -2.64
CA LEU A 97 12.81 9.23 -3.24
C LEU A 97 13.50 10.14 -2.21
N GLY A 98 13.40 9.82 -0.93
CA GLY A 98 14.17 10.50 0.11
C GLY A 98 13.36 11.31 1.13
N LEU A 99 12.02 11.32 1.09
CA LEU A 99 11.23 11.93 2.17
C LEU A 99 11.50 11.26 3.53
N GLY A 100 11.88 9.98 3.53
CA GLY A 100 12.32 9.28 4.74
C GLY A 100 13.53 9.97 5.40
N VAL A 101 14.54 10.33 4.60
CA VAL A 101 15.74 11.05 5.07
C VAL A 101 15.40 12.45 5.58
N LEU A 102 14.41 13.12 4.94
CA LEU A 102 13.96 14.44 5.40
C LEU A 102 13.36 14.37 6.81
N PHE A 103 12.58 13.34 7.11
CA PHE A 103 11.96 13.16 8.42
C PHE A 103 12.94 12.73 9.50
N GLU A 104 13.95 11.92 9.14
CA GLU A 104 15.05 11.60 10.05
C GLU A 104 15.86 12.85 10.42
N ARG A 105 16.08 13.72 9.44
CA ARG A 105 16.86 14.95 9.61
C ARG A 105 16.08 16.08 10.28
N PHE A 106 14.74 16.07 10.11
CA PHE A 106 13.84 17.08 10.68
C PHE A 106 12.63 16.43 11.38
N PRO A 107 12.83 15.82 12.56
CA PRO A 107 11.75 15.17 13.33
C PRO A 107 10.55 16.08 13.63
N VAL A 108 10.79 17.39 13.66
CA VAL A 108 9.74 18.41 13.86
C VAL A 108 8.71 18.34 12.74
N VAL A 109 9.11 18.11 11.48
CA VAL A 109 8.18 18.00 10.35
C VAL A 109 7.24 16.80 10.53
N GLN A 110 7.78 15.65 10.93
CA GLN A 110 6.99 14.45 11.20
C GLN A 110 6.01 14.68 12.37
N THR A 111 6.48 15.31 13.45
CA THR A 111 5.66 15.61 14.62
C THR A 111 4.55 16.59 14.27
N THR A 112 4.83 17.64 13.50
CA THR A 112 3.83 18.60 13.03
C THR A 112 2.76 17.94 12.15
N LEU A 113 3.16 17.11 11.18
CA LEU A 113 2.23 16.35 10.34
C LEU A 113 1.35 15.42 11.16
N ARG A 114 1.89 14.77 12.20
CA ARG A 114 1.13 13.92 13.12
C ARG A 114 0.06 14.72 13.84
N TRP A 115 0.40 15.88 14.42
CA TRP A 115 -0.54 16.71 15.16
C TRP A 115 -1.61 17.33 14.26
N VAL A 116 -1.22 17.84 13.08
CA VAL A 116 -2.15 18.38 12.09
C VAL A 116 -3.10 17.29 11.57
N GLY A 117 -2.57 16.09 11.28
CA GLY A 117 -3.39 14.94 10.88
C GLY A 117 -4.36 14.50 11.95
N SER A 118 -3.90 14.43 13.22
CA SER A 118 -4.76 14.08 14.35
C SER A 118 -5.85 15.13 14.59
N ALA A 119 -5.51 16.41 14.52
CA ALA A 119 -6.49 17.51 14.63
C ALA A 119 -7.52 17.46 13.50
N TYR A 120 -7.08 17.15 12.27
CA TYR A 120 -7.99 16.97 11.14
C TYR A 120 -8.92 15.77 11.32
N LEU A 121 -8.41 14.65 11.85
CA LEU A 121 -9.24 13.50 12.18
C LEU A 121 -10.27 13.82 13.26
N LEU A 122 -9.89 14.54 14.31
CA LEU A 122 -10.80 15.02 15.35
C LEU A 122 -11.85 15.98 14.79
N TYR A 123 -11.45 16.89 13.91
CA TYR A 123 -12.38 17.77 13.18
C TYR A 123 -13.39 16.98 12.34
N LEU A 124 -12.93 15.97 11.59
CA LEU A 124 -13.82 15.10 10.83
C LEU A 124 -14.76 14.30 11.74
N ALA A 125 -14.23 13.73 12.83
CA ALA A 125 -15.03 13.01 13.83
C ALA A 125 -16.10 13.92 14.43
N TRP A 126 -15.72 15.14 14.80
CA TRP A 126 -16.68 16.14 15.29
C TRP A 126 -17.76 16.47 14.24
N LYS A 127 -17.35 16.67 12.99
CA LYS A 127 -18.29 16.99 11.91
C LYS A 127 -19.27 15.84 11.62
N ILE A 128 -18.87 14.60 11.86
CA ILE A 128 -19.68 13.40 11.65
C ILE A 128 -20.50 13.04 12.90
N ALA A 129 -19.98 13.29 14.11
CA ALA A 129 -20.61 12.91 15.38
C ALA A 129 -22.02 13.50 15.61
N PRO A 130 -22.32 14.77 15.28
CA PRO A 130 -23.68 15.31 15.40
C PRO A 130 -24.56 14.98 14.19
N ALA A 131 -24.06 14.27 13.17
CA ALA A 131 -24.92 13.85 12.08
C ALA A 131 -26.02 12.94 12.66
N PRO A 132 -27.31 13.26 12.44
CA PRO A 132 -28.40 12.42 12.90
C PRO A 132 -28.18 11.00 12.36
N PRO A 133 -28.63 9.96 13.10
CA PRO A 133 -28.57 8.60 12.57
C PRO A 133 -29.13 8.61 11.15
N PRO A 134 -28.59 7.81 10.23
CA PRO A 134 -29.00 7.84 8.84
C PRO A 134 -30.54 7.82 8.78
N ASN A 135 -31.14 8.92 8.34
CA ASN A 135 -32.58 8.94 8.13
C ASN A 135 -32.86 7.91 7.04
N LEU A 136 -33.37 6.76 7.45
CA LEU A 136 -33.68 5.64 6.58
C LEU A 136 -34.69 6.02 5.48
N HIS A 137 -35.37 7.17 5.65
CA HIS A 137 -36.43 7.69 4.75
C HIS A 137 -36.18 9.12 4.25
N GLY A 138 -35.05 9.75 4.52
CA GLY A 138 -34.75 11.13 4.13
C GLY A 138 -33.53 11.23 3.20
N SER A 139 -33.50 12.30 2.39
CA SER A 139 -32.40 12.65 1.51
C SER A 139 -31.06 12.65 2.27
N GLN A 140 -30.12 11.85 1.80
CA GLN A 140 -28.78 11.78 2.36
C GLN A 140 -28.11 13.16 2.22
N HIS A 141 -28.03 13.91 3.32
CA HIS A 141 -27.32 15.18 3.34
C HIS A 141 -25.82 14.87 3.49
N GLY A 142 -25.10 14.93 2.39
CA GLY A 142 -23.65 14.72 2.33
C GLY A 142 -23.21 14.19 0.96
N VAL A 143 -21.95 14.36 0.68
CA VAL A 143 -21.28 13.81 -0.50
C VAL A 143 -20.11 12.94 -0.04
N PRO A 144 -19.81 11.85 -0.76
CA PRO A 144 -18.61 11.07 -0.47
C PRO A 144 -17.37 11.95 -0.63
N LEU A 145 -16.30 11.56 0.01
CA LEU A 145 -15.01 12.23 -0.18
C LEU A 145 -14.62 12.21 -1.66
N THR A 146 -14.19 13.35 -2.14
CA THR A 146 -13.63 13.46 -3.48
C THR A 146 -12.26 12.78 -3.55
N PHE A 147 -11.81 12.50 -4.78
CA PHE A 147 -10.48 11.97 -5.04
C PHE A 147 -9.39 12.78 -4.30
N TRP A 148 -9.40 14.10 -4.47
CA TRP A 148 -8.36 14.97 -3.91
C TRP A 148 -8.39 15.02 -2.37
N GLN A 149 -9.56 15.05 -1.76
CA GLN A 149 -9.69 15.02 -0.31
C GLN A 149 -9.13 13.71 0.26
N ALA A 150 -9.45 12.59 -0.38
CA ALA A 150 -8.95 11.28 0.04
C ALA A 150 -7.44 11.13 -0.21
N ALA A 151 -6.92 11.66 -1.32
CA ALA A 151 -5.50 11.66 -1.63
C ALA A 151 -4.69 12.49 -0.63
N MET A 152 -5.12 13.70 -0.36
CA MET A 152 -4.46 14.58 0.61
C MET A 152 -4.51 14.04 2.04
N PHE A 153 -5.58 13.32 2.37
CA PHE A 153 -5.71 12.68 3.67
C PHE A 153 -4.59 11.67 3.95
N GLN A 154 -4.02 11.02 2.91
CA GLN A 154 -2.95 10.02 3.12
C GLN A 154 -1.68 10.64 3.72
N PHE A 155 -1.38 11.89 3.40
CA PHE A 155 -0.24 12.60 3.99
C PHE A 155 -0.44 12.93 5.48
N ALA A 156 -1.69 13.02 5.94
CA ALA A 156 -2.04 13.18 7.35
C ALA A 156 -2.27 11.84 8.08
N ASN A 157 -2.37 10.73 7.35
CA ASN A 157 -2.69 9.42 7.89
C ASN A 157 -1.43 8.70 8.42
N PRO A 158 -1.23 8.56 9.75
CA PRO A 158 -0.02 7.95 10.30
C PRO A 158 0.15 6.49 9.86
N LYS A 159 -0.95 5.76 9.63
CA LYS A 159 -0.89 4.37 9.16
C LYS A 159 -0.30 4.28 7.75
N ALA A 160 -0.63 5.22 6.86
CA ALA A 160 -0.07 5.26 5.50
C ALA A 160 1.44 5.50 5.52
N TRP A 161 1.92 6.37 6.42
CA TRP A 161 3.35 6.60 6.62
C TRP A 161 4.09 5.36 7.12
N VAL A 162 3.57 4.70 8.17
CA VAL A 162 4.17 3.46 8.69
C VAL A 162 4.18 2.38 7.62
N MET A 163 3.10 2.23 6.87
CA MET A 163 3.03 1.29 5.75
C MET A 163 4.08 1.56 4.68
N GLY A 164 4.19 2.81 4.23
CA GLY A 164 5.13 3.19 3.19
C GLY A 164 6.59 3.07 3.62
N LEU A 165 6.91 3.54 4.83
CA LEU A 165 8.26 3.42 5.39
C LEU A 165 8.69 1.95 5.50
N ALA A 166 7.87 1.09 6.08
CA ALA A 166 8.19 -0.32 6.24
C ALA A 166 8.22 -1.07 4.89
N LEU A 167 7.32 -0.72 3.94
CA LEU A 167 7.35 -1.27 2.59
C LEU A 167 8.67 -0.95 1.89
N MET A 168 9.06 0.34 1.88
CA MET A 168 10.27 0.77 1.19
C MET A 168 11.54 0.28 1.89
N ALA A 169 11.58 0.30 3.22
CA ALA A 169 12.74 -0.21 3.98
C ALA A 169 12.92 -1.73 3.86
N GLY A 170 11.83 -2.49 3.76
CA GLY A 170 11.88 -3.95 3.78
C GLY A 170 11.92 -4.61 2.41
N PHE A 171 11.42 -3.92 1.37
CA PHE A 171 11.14 -4.57 0.09
C PHE A 171 11.62 -3.80 -1.14
N LEU A 172 12.29 -2.65 -0.98
CA LEU A 172 12.84 -1.93 -2.14
C LEU A 172 14.11 -2.65 -2.62
N PRO A 173 14.17 -3.09 -3.90
CA PRO A 173 15.38 -3.70 -4.44
C PRO A 173 16.56 -2.72 -4.43
N GLU A 174 17.72 -3.19 -3.98
CA GLU A 174 18.95 -2.37 -3.92
C GLU A 174 19.64 -2.22 -5.28
N SER A 175 19.38 -3.16 -6.20
CA SER A 175 19.98 -3.17 -7.53
C SER A 175 19.12 -2.49 -8.58
N GLY A 176 19.73 -2.04 -9.66
CA GLY A 176 19.04 -1.44 -10.78
C GLY A 176 18.85 0.07 -10.66
N GLN A 177 17.70 0.56 -11.07
CA GLN A 177 17.38 1.99 -11.09
C GLN A 177 16.50 2.33 -9.88
N PRO A 178 17.01 3.02 -8.85
CA PRO A 178 16.29 3.25 -7.58
C PRO A 178 14.90 3.89 -7.78
N VAL A 179 14.80 4.88 -8.68
CA VAL A 179 13.55 5.56 -8.97
C VAL A 179 12.53 4.62 -9.60
N VAL A 180 12.96 3.80 -10.57
CA VAL A 180 12.07 2.84 -11.24
C VAL A 180 11.61 1.79 -10.26
N ASN A 181 12.52 1.22 -9.45
CA ASN A 181 12.18 0.23 -8.44
C ASN A 181 11.17 0.79 -7.43
N ALA A 182 11.37 2.04 -6.99
CA ALA A 182 10.45 2.72 -6.09
C ALA A 182 9.04 2.88 -6.68
N LEU A 183 8.94 3.34 -7.93
CA LEU A 183 7.65 3.52 -8.61
C LEU A 183 6.97 2.18 -8.88
N VAL A 184 7.72 1.14 -9.26
CA VAL A 184 7.19 -0.21 -9.48
C VAL A 184 6.68 -0.80 -8.18
N LEU A 185 7.45 -0.71 -7.09
CA LEU A 185 7.02 -1.24 -5.79
C LEU A 185 5.81 -0.47 -5.23
N ALA A 186 5.79 0.86 -5.36
CA ALA A 186 4.63 1.67 -4.98
C ALA A 186 3.40 1.29 -5.81
N GLY A 187 3.52 1.17 -7.13
CA GLY A 187 2.41 0.76 -8.00
C GLY A 187 1.91 -0.65 -7.68
N PHE A 188 2.83 -1.59 -7.44
CA PHE A 188 2.49 -2.94 -7.02
C PHE A 188 1.70 -2.96 -5.70
N ALA A 189 2.13 -2.15 -4.72
CA ALA A 189 1.44 -2.03 -3.45
C ALA A 189 -0.02 -1.58 -3.63
N GLU A 190 -0.29 -0.63 -4.52
CA GLU A 190 -1.65 -0.14 -4.80
C GLU A 190 -2.51 -1.17 -5.53
N VAL A 191 -1.92 -1.96 -6.42
CA VAL A 191 -2.62 -3.09 -7.07
C VAL A 191 -3.06 -4.12 -6.03
N VAL A 192 -2.21 -4.43 -5.06
CA VAL A 192 -2.55 -5.34 -3.95
C VAL A 192 -3.57 -4.70 -2.99
N ALA A 193 -3.46 -3.41 -2.72
CA ALA A 193 -4.35 -2.70 -1.81
C ALA A 193 -5.77 -2.54 -2.38
N LEU A 194 -5.92 -2.40 -3.70
CA LEU A 194 -7.22 -2.16 -4.36
C LEU A 194 -8.32 -3.16 -3.95
N PRO A 195 -8.14 -4.49 -4.06
CA PRO A 195 -9.18 -5.43 -3.64
C PRO A 195 -9.47 -5.35 -2.13
N CYS A 196 -8.45 -5.08 -1.32
CA CYS A 196 -8.61 -4.97 0.13
C CYS A 196 -9.48 -3.78 0.54
N ILE A 197 -9.25 -2.60 -0.03
CA ILE A 197 -10.08 -1.42 0.24
C ILE A 197 -11.46 -1.52 -0.41
N ALA A 198 -11.58 -2.22 -1.54
CA ALA A 198 -12.86 -2.50 -2.18
C ALA A 198 -13.76 -3.37 -1.30
N LEU A 199 -13.18 -4.35 -0.57
CA LEU A 199 -13.92 -5.15 0.40
C LEU A 199 -14.53 -4.29 1.52
N TRP A 200 -13.80 -3.29 2.05
CA TRP A 200 -14.32 -2.39 3.07
C TRP A 200 -15.48 -1.52 2.55
N ALA A 201 -15.36 -1.00 1.33
CA ALA A 201 -16.42 -0.22 0.70
C ALA A 201 -17.66 -1.09 0.37
N ALA A 202 -17.44 -2.31 -0.11
CA ALA A 202 -18.51 -3.28 -0.40
C ALA A 202 -19.21 -3.71 0.89
N PHE A 203 -18.47 -4.03 1.94
CA PHE A 203 -19.00 -4.35 3.26
C PHE A 203 -19.89 -3.24 3.80
N GLY A 204 -19.43 -1.98 3.73
CA GLY A 204 -20.24 -0.84 4.09
C GLY A 204 -21.52 -0.74 3.25
N SER A 205 -21.41 -0.92 1.94
CA SER A 205 -22.58 -0.90 1.05
C SER A 205 -23.61 -2.00 1.37
N ALA A 206 -23.14 -3.20 1.70
CA ALA A 206 -24.01 -4.31 2.10
C ALA A 206 -24.73 -3.99 3.42
N ILE A 207 -24.02 -3.45 4.42
CA ILE A 207 -24.63 -3.00 5.67
C ILE A 207 -25.71 -1.93 5.40
N GLY A 208 -25.39 -0.93 4.57
CA GLY A 208 -26.33 0.13 4.23
C GLY A 208 -27.58 -0.35 3.52
N GLN A 209 -27.50 -1.39 2.71
CA GLN A 209 -28.64 -2.04 2.05
C GLN A 209 -29.46 -2.84 3.04
N TRP A 210 -28.80 -3.61 3.90
CA TRP A 210 -29.49 -4.44 4.91
C TRP A 210 -30.30 -3.60 5.91
N ILE A 211 -29.75 -2.45 6.32
CA ILE A 211 -30.46 -1.53 7.24
C ILE A 211 -31.70 -0.90 6.57
N LYS A 212 -31.69 -0.77 5.23
CA LYS A 212 -32.78 -0.15 4.44
C LYS A 212 -33.86 -1.14 4.00
N SER A 213 -33.60 -2.45 4.10
CA SER A 213 -34.57 -3.51 3.78
C SER A 213 -35.45 -3.83 4.99
#